data_a410e097194fcb622edb9f0e1814006e
#
_entry.id   a410e097194fcb622edb9f0e1814006e
#
_cell.length_a   1.000
_cell.length_b   1.000
_cell.length_c   1.000
_cell.angle_alpha   90.00
_cell.angle_beta   90.00
_cell.angle_gamma   90.00
#
_symmetry.space_group_name_H-M   'P 1'
#
loop_
_entity.id
_entity.type
_entity.pdbx_description
1 polymer ?
#
loop_
_entity_poly.entity_id
_entity_poly.type
_entity_poly.pdbx_seq_one_letter_code
_entity_poly.pdbx_strand_id
1 'polypeptide(L)'
;MDTAQLTTNPALGVLIFALGGLAGAVFYIPFKKVKNWAWESYWMIYAVAGLVLVPWVLAFSTSADPIGVLKKAPSGEILRCYLYGATWGVGGLTWGLMIRYLGVGLGLAIGCGLCSATGTLIPPILEGRFHDLYGTPSANASLLGVVISLAGIVLVGMAGMSKEKELPDEIKKKAVAEYNFTKGLLVACFSGIMSAGMSFGLQGGKNIESLSLAAGTSATWKGMPVLVIVLLGGFTINFLWCLYLNIKNKTLGDYVKPQTPLLGNLIFAGLAGVIWCSQFICFKTGEPKMGDMAYVGWAVLMASAILFSTLLGIFLGEWKSTSVRTRSLLAVGLVLLLGSSVITGYSGYLGKQSKAAPPADVKQ
;
A
#
# COMPACT_ATOMS: atom_id res chain seq x y z
N MET A 1 18.66 22.26 23.10
CA MET A 1 17.87 22.13 21.88
C MET A 1 16.74 21.17 22.19
N ASP A 2 15.54 21.72 22.34
CA ASP A 2 14.35 20.92 22.63
C ASP A 2 14.13 19.89 21.53
N THR A 3 14.41 18.64 21.85
CA THR A 3 13.85 17.52 21.13
C THR A 3 12.35 17.61 21.39
N ALA A 4 11.61 18.21 20.44
CA ALA A 4 10.17 18.16 20.46
C ALA A 4 9.80 16.68 20.54
N GLN A 5 9.51 16.20 21.75
CA GLN A 5 8.97 14.88 22.00
C GLN A 5 7.74 14.77 21.10
N LEU A 6 7.89 13.99 20.03
CA LEU A 6 6.75 13.63 19.19
C LEU A 6 5.73 12.98 20.12
N THR A 7 4.76 13.76 20.53
CA THR A 7 3.64 13.19 21.24
C THR A 7 3.00 12.18 20.31
N THR A 8 3.24 10.89 20.59
CA THR A 8 2.60 9.82 19.84
C THR A 8 1.09 10.02 19.92
N ASN A 9 0.43 9.96 18.77
CA ASN A 9 -1.01 10.03 18.65
C ASN A 9 -1.50 8.92 17.71
N PRO A 10 -1.67 7.69 18.22
CA PRO A 10 -2.03 6.55 17.40
C PRO A 10 -3.33 6.72 16.61
N ALA A 11 -4.32 7.45 17.17
CA ALA A 11 -5.56 7.75 16.46
C ALA A 11 -5.30 8.60 15.21
N LEU A 12 -4.43 9.61 15.32
CA LEU A 12 -3.99 10.42 14.19
C LEU A 12 -3.19 9.58 13.18
N GLY A 13 -2.33 8.66 13.66
CA GLY A 13 -1.59 7.74 12.82
C GLY A 13 -2.52 6.85 11.97
N VAL A 14 -3.53 6.25 12.60
CA VAL A 14 -4.55 5.45 11.90
C VAL A 14 -5.32 6.28 10.89
N LEU A 15 -5.70 7.53 11.22
CA LEU A 15 -6.37 8.43 10.29
C LEU A 15 -5.50 8.75 9.08
N ILE A 16 -4.21 9.02 9.27
CA ILE A 16 -3.28 9.28 8.18
C ILE A 16 -3.13 8.04 7.29
N PHE A 17 -3.02 6.84 7.87
CA PHE A 17 -3.00 5.60 7.08
C PHE A 17 -4.30 5.38 6.31
N ALA A 18 -5.45 5.69 6.90
CA ALA A 18 -6.74 5.60 6.23
C ALA A 18 -6.83 6.56 5.03
N LEU A 19 -6.33 7.80 5.16
CA LEU A 19 -6.22 8.74 4.04
C LEU A 19 -5.30 8.20 2.93
N GLY A 20 -4.20 7.55 3.31
CA GLY A 20 -3.35 6.83 2.36
C GLY A 20 -4.11 5.70 1.65
N GLY A 21 -4.93 4.93 2.37
CA GLY A 21 -5.80 3.91 1.79
C GLY A 21 -6.83 4.48 0.82
N LEU A 22 -7.41 5.65 1.13
CA LEU A 22 -8.30 6.35 0.20
C LEU A 22 -7.56 6.73 -1.09
N ALA A 23 -6.35 7.26 -1.00
CA ALA A 23 -5.54 7.58 -2.17
C ALA A 23 -5.25 6.32 -3.02
N GLY A 24 -4.90 5.20 -2.36
CA GLY A 24 -4.75 3.90 -3.02
C GLY A 24 -6.03 3.37 -3.68
N ALA A 25 -7.21 3.73 -3.16
CA ALA A 25 -8.50 3.34 -3.74
C ALA A 25 -8.88 4.16 -4.98
N VAL A 26 -8.45 5.42 -5.09
CA VAL A 26 -8.96 6.34 -6.11
C VAL A 26 -7.94 6.72 -7.20
N PHE A 27 -6.67 6.31 -7.07
CA PHE A 27 -5.60 6.75 -7.98
C PHE A 27 -5.84 6.42 -9.46
N TYR A 28 -6.61 5.39 -9.75
CA TYR A 28 -6.88 4.97 -11.14
C TYR A 28 -8.01 5.78 -11.81
N ILE A 29 -8.76 6.60 -11.04
CA ILE A 29 -9.88 7.39 -11.59
C ILE A 29 -9.42 8.33 -12.69
N PRO A 30 -8.31 9.08 -12.57
CA PRO A 30 -7.82 9.95 -13.63
C PRO A 30 -7.52 9.21 -14.95
N PHE A 31 -7.12 7.93 -14.92
CA PHE A 31 -6.87 7.15 -16.14
C PHE A 31 -8.10 7.03 -17.04
N LYS A 32 -9.32 7.12 -16.50
CA LYS A 32 -10.56 7.14 -17.29
C LYS A 32 -10.65 8.34 -18.25
N LYS A 33 -9.84 9.38 -18.02
CA LYS A 33 -9.77 10.59 -18.86
C LYS A 33 -8.65 10.51 -19.91
N VAL A 34 -7.74 9.54 -19.81
CA VAL A 34 -6.71 9.31 -20.83
C VAL A 34 -7.37 8.75 -22.08
N LYS A 35 -7.03 9.29 -23.26
CA LYS A 35 -7.65 8.95 -24.53
C LYS A 35 -6.61 8.52 -25.56
N ASN A 36 -6.92 7.45 -26.30
CA ASN A 36 -6.15 6.99 -27.44
C ASN A 36 -4.67 6.66 -27.16
N TRP A 37 -4.34 6.34 -25.91
CA TRP A 37 -3.03 5.83 -25.50
C TRP A 37 -3.13 4.37 -25.08
N ALA A 38 -2.12 3.59 -25.38
CA ALA A 38 -1.97 2.24 -24.86
C ALA A 38 -1.73 2.26 -23.33
N TRP A 39 -2.03 1.13 -22.68
CA TRP A 39 -1.85 0.99 -21.23
C TRP A 39 -0.42 1.33 -20.80
N GLU A 40 0.57 0.77 -21.48
CA GLU A 40 1.98 0.97 -21.20
C GLU A 40 2.42 2.43 -21.36
N SER A 41 1.77 3.19 -22.24
CA SER A 41 2.10 4.58 -22.47
C SER A 41 1.68 5.47 -21.31
N TYR A 42 0.44 5.37 -20.82
CA TYR A 42 0.03 6.18 -19.67
C TYR A 42 0.56 5.63 -18.34
N TRP A 43 0.80 4.32 -18.22
CA TRP A 43 1.43 3.73 -17.05
C TRP A 43 2.89 4.19 -16.88
N MET A 44 3.62 4.40 -17.96
CA MET A 44 4.96 4.98 -17.94
C MET A 44 4.94 6.40 -17.33
N ILE A 45 4.01 7.26 -17.78
CA ILE A 45 3.89 8.63 -17.24
C ILE A 45 3.49 8.62 -15.75
N TYR A 46 2.55 7.75 -15.39
CA TYR A 46 2.21 7.49 -14.00
C TYR A 46 3.43 7.09 -13.16
N ALA A 47 4.23 6.15 -13.67
CA ALA A 47 5.42 5.66 -12.97
C ALA A 47 6.48 6.77 -12.80
N VAL A 48 6.74 7.56 -13.84
CA VAL A 48 7.65 8.72 -13.74
C VAL A 48 7.16 9.72 -12.71
N ALA A 49 5.89 10.09 -12.76
CA ALA A 49 5.32 11.07 -11.83
C ALA A 49 5.31 10.56 -10.39
N GLY A 50 4.72 9.38 -10.14
CA GLY A 50 4.48 8.86 -8.80
C GLY A 50 5.70 8.20 -8.15
N LEU A 51 6.59 7.57 -8.94
CA LEU A 51 7.71 6.80 -8.39
C LEU A 51 9.05 7.57 -8.42
N VAL A 52 9.13 8.64 -9.21
CA VAL A 52 10.36 9.44 -9.31
C VAL A 52 10.11 10.89 -8.93
N LEU A 53 9.27 11.62 -9.67
CA LEU A 53 9.16 13.07 -9.50
C LEU A 53 8.63 13.44 -8.11
N VAL A 54 7.49 12.88 -7.69
CA VAL A 54 6.85 13.23 -6.41
C VAL A 54 7.76 12.89 -5.22
N PRO A 55 8.36 11.68 -5.10
CA PRO A 55 9.25 11.35 -4.00
C PRO A 55 10.45 12.28 -3.88
N TRP A 56 11.08 12.62 -5.01
CA TRP A 56 12.24 13.53 -5.01
C TRP A 56 11.84 14.96 -4.66
N VAL A 57 10.75 15.49 -5.23
CA VAL A 57 10.25 16.83 -4.88
C VAL A 57 9.98 16.92 -3.38
N LEU A 58 9.33 15.89 -2.80
CA LEU A 58 9.07 15.84 -1.37
C LEU A 58 10.36 15.72 -0.54
N ALA A 59 11.29 14.86 -0.93
CA ALA A 59 12.54 14.72 -0.22
C ALA A 59 13.30 16.04 -0.17
N PHE A 60 13.40 16.76 -1.28
CA PHE A 60 14.04 18.09 -1.34
C PHE A 60 13.27 19.17 -0.56
N SER A 61 11.93 19.09 -0.50
CA SER A 61 11.10 20.09 0.16
C SER A 61 11.01 19.90 1.68
N THR A 62 11.22 18.66 2.18
CA THR A 62 10.91 18.31 3.58
C THR A 62 12.10 17.76 4.35
N SER A 63 13.16 17.31 3.67
CA SER A 63 14.39 16.82 4.29
C SER A 63 15.48 17.87 4.22
N ALA A 64 16.25 18.05 5.29
CA ALA A 64 17.29 19.07 5.38
C ALA A 64 18.42 18.86 4.35
N ASP A 65 18.85 17.60 4.15
CA ASP A 65 19.90 17.23 3.19
C ASP A 65 19.66 15.80 2.67
N PRO A 66 18.69 15.58 1.78
CA PRO A 66 18.35 14.22 1.33
C PRO A 66 19.50 13.54 0.59
N ILE A 67 20.29 14.26 -0.18
CA ILE A 67 21.44 13.71 -0.92
C ILE A 67 22.57 13.34 0.04
N GLY A 68 22.93 14.21 0.97
CA GLY A 68 23.96 13.93 1.98
C GLY A 68 23.57 12.76 2.90
N VAL A 69 22.29 12.65 3.27
CA VAL A 69 21.75 11.51 4.00
C VAL A 69 21.96 10.21 3.23
N LEU A 70 21.56 10.17 1.96
CA LEU A 70 21.72 8.98 1.11
C LEU A 70 23.19 8.62 0.87
N LYS A 71 24.07 9.60 0.69
CA LYS A 71 25.51 9.35 0.55
C LYS A 71 26.17 8.76 1.80
N LYS A 72 25.69 9.14 2.98
CA LYS A 72 26.20 8.66 4.28
C LYS A 72 25.56 7.35 4.74
N ALA A 73 24.42 6.99 4.16
CA ALA A 73 23.68 5.79 4.55
C ALA A 73 24.46 4.52 4.17
N PRO A 74 24.34 3.43 4.97
CA PRO A 74 24.98 2.16 4.66
C PRO A 74 24.51 1.65 3.29
N SER A 75 25.46 1.36 2.40
CA SER A 75 25.14 0.88 1.04
C SER A 75 24.30 -0.38 1.01
N GLY A 76 24.50 -1.28 1.98
CA GLY A 76 23.70 -2.49 2.13
C GLY A 76 22.23 -2.20 2.49
N GLU A 77 21.93 -1.12 3.23
CA GLU A 77 20.57 -0.72 3.54
C GLU A 77 19.88 -0.09 2.33
N ILE A 78 20.60 0.80 1.63
CA ILE A 78 20.13 1.38 0.37
C ILE A 78 19.78 0.28 -0.62
N LEU A 79 20.69 -0.68 -0.83
CA LEU A 79 20.48 -1.80 -1.74
C LEU A 79 19.28 -2.65 -1.33
N ARG A 80 19.12 -2.96 -0.04
CA ARG A 80 17.94 -3.73 0.46
C ARG A 80 16.64 -2.96 0.21
N CYS A 81 16.57 -1.68 0.55
CA CYS A 81 15.38 -0.86 0.31
C CYS A 81 15.04 -0.81 -1.19
N TYR A 82 16.03 -0.62 -2.06
CA TYR A 82 15.86 -0.62 -3.50
C TYR A 82 15.36 -1.98 -4.01
N LEU A 83 15.97 -3.09 -3.60
CA LEU A 83 15.57 -4.43 -4.02
C LEU A 83 14.16 -4.79 -3.54
N TYR A 84 13.77 -4.42 -2.32
CA TYR A 84 12.40 -4.59 -1.84
C TYR A 84 11.41 -3.76 -2.66
N GLY A 85 11.78 -2.55 -3.06
CA GLY A 85 11.00 -1.77 -4.01
C GLY A 85 10.87 -2.46 -5.38
N ALA A 86 11.95 -3.05 -5.87
CA ALA A 86 11.94 -3.81 -7.12
C ALA A 86 11.06 -5.08 -7.02
N THR A 87 11.11 -5.83 -5.90
CA THR A 87 10.21 -6.98 -5.68
C THR A 87 8.74 -6.54 -5.71
N TRP A 88 8.42 -5.40 -5.06
CA TRP A 88 7.08 -4.82 -5.18
C TRP A 88 6.73 -4.49 -6.63
N GLY A 89 7.65 -3.94 -7.40
CA GLY A 89 7.44 -3.64 -8.83
C GLY A 89 7.03 -4.87 -9.63
N VAL A 90 7.71 -6.02 -9.41
CA VAL A 90 7.36 -7.31 -10.01
C VAL A 90 5.99 -7.78 -9.53
N GLY A 91 5.73 -7.74 -8.22
CA GLY A 91 4.44 -8.10 -7.63
C GLY A 91 3.30 -7.29 -8.25
N GLY A 92 3.45 -5.96 -8.31
CA GLY A 92 2.46 -5.05 -8.88
C GLY A 92 2.10 -5.35 -10.35
N LEU A 93 3.09 -5.67 -11.17
CA LEU A 93 2.87 -6.03 -12.58
C LEU A 93 2.13 -7.38 -12.74
N THR A 94 2.26 -8.29 -11.80
CA THR A 94 1.60 -9.60 -11.86
C THR A 94 0.14 -9.60 -11.36
N TRP A 95 -0.34 -8.49 -10.76
CA TRP A 95 -1.74 -8.36 -10.31
C TRP A 95 -2.74 -8.55 -11.46
N GLY A 96 -2.44 -8.02 -12.63
CA GLY A 96 -3.28 -8.21 -13.82
C GLY A 96 -3.45 -9.68 -14.20
N LEU A 97 -2.39 -10.49 -14.11
CA LEU A 97 -2.44 -11.93 -14.37
C LEU A 97 -3.27 -12.68 -13.32
N MET A 98 -3.12 -12.31 -12.04
CA MET A 98 -3.92 -12.85 -10.94
C MET A 98 -5.41 -12.65 -11.19
N ILE A 99 -5.82 -11.44 -11.54
CA ILE A 99 -7.22 -11.10 -11.86
C ILE A 99 -7.69 -11.87 -13.09
N ARG A 100 -6.85 -12.01 -14.11
CA ARG A 100 -7.18 -12.75 -15.35
C ARG A 100 -7.48 -14.23 -15.09
N TYR A 101 -6.75 -14.87 -14.17
CA TYR A 101 -6.92 -16.29 -13.86
C TYR A 101 -7.96 -16.59 -12.78
N LEU A 102 -8.14 -15.74 -11.77
CA LEU A 102 -9.01 -15.99 -10.62
C LEU A 102 -10.27 -15.11 -10.59
N GLY A 103 -10.34 -14.10 -11.43
CA GLY A 103 -11.31 -13.02 -11.30
C GLY A 103 -10.88 -11.99 -10.24
N VAL A 104 -11.60 -10.86 -10.21
CA VAL A 104 -11.27 -9.74 -9.34
C VAL A 104 -11.45 -10.12 -7.87
N GLY A 105 -12.58 -10.74 -7.52
CA GLY A 105 -12.93 -11.03 -6.13
C GLY A 105 -11.93 -11.96 -5.44
N LEU A 106 -11.69 -13.16 -6.01
CA LEU A 106 -10.80 -14.15 -5.42
C LEU A 106 -9.32 -13.72 -5.52
N GLY A 107 -8.93 -13.15 -6.66
CA GLY A 107 -7.57 -12.67 -6.85
C GLY A 107 -7.20 -11.62 -5.82
N LEU A 108 -8.03 -10.57 -5.66
CA LEU A 108 -7.76 -9.52 -4.67
C LEU A 108 -7.80 -10.04 -3.23
N ALA A 109 -8.71 -10.96 -2.89
CA ALA A 109 -8.76 -11.54 -1.54
C ALA A 109 -7.43 -12.23 -1.17
N ILE A 110 -6.89 -13.06 -2.07
CA ILE A 110 -5.63 -13.77 -1.82
C ILE A 110 -4.45 -12.80 -1.89
N GLY A 111 -4.35 -12.00 -2.93
CA GLY A 111 -3.23 -11.09 -3.14
C GLY A 111 -3.12 -10.02 -2.06
N CYS A 112 -4.23 -9.30 -1.74
CA CYS A 112 -4.25 -8.30 -0.68
C CYS A 112 -4.09 -8.93 0.71
N GLY A 113 -4.72 -10.09 0.95
CA GLY A 113 -4.58 -10.81 2.21
C GLY A 113 -3.12 -11.18 2.49
N LEU A 114 -2.45 -11.80 1.53
CA LEU A 114 -1.04 -12.17 1.67
C LEU A 114 -0.13 -10.94 1.74
N CYS A 115 -0.35 -9.92 0.92
CA CYS A 115 0.41 -8.67 0.99
C CYS A 115 0.26 -7.99 2.36
N SER A 116 -0.95 -7.96 2.91
CA SER A 116 -1.22 -7.38 4.23
C SER A 116 -0.57 -8.19 5.34
N ALA A 117 -0.76 -9.52 5.36
CA ALA A 117 -0.21 -10.39 6.39
C ALA A 117 1.33 -10.38 6.38
N THR A 118 1.94 -10.64 5.22
CA THR A 118 3.40 -10.68 5.09
C THR A 118 4.03 -9.32 5.35
N GLY A 119 3.46 -8.25 4.80
CA GLY A 119 3.96 -6.89 4.96
C GLY A 119 3.83 -6.33 6.38
N THR A 120 2.92 -6.86 7.19
CA THR A 120 2.72 -6.44 8.58
C THR A 120 3.51 -7.28 9.56
N LEU A 121 3.48 -8.60 9.42
CA LEU A 121 4.03 -9.52 10.43
C LEU A 121 5.50 -9.86 10.21
N ILE A 122 5.96 -9.90 8.96
CA ILE A 122 7.34 -10.32 8.68
C ILE A 122 8.39 -9.26 9.07
N PRO A 123 8.21 -7.93 8.84
CA PRO A 123 9.23 -6.95 9.21
C PRO A 123 9.64 -7.00 10.69
N PRO A 124 8.73 -7.00 11.68
CA PRO A 124 9.11 -7.15 13.09
C PRO A 124 9.87 -8.44 13.39
N ILE A 125 9.54 -9.55 12.70
CA ILE A 125 10.23 -10.83 12.86
C ILE A 125 11.68 -10.74 12.34
N LEU A 126 11.88 -10.15 11.16
CA LEU A 126 13.21 -9.96 10.57
C LEU A 126 14.09 -8.99 11.38
N GLU A 127 13.48 -8.05 12.08
CA GLU A 127 14.15 -7.13 13.01
C GLU A 127 14.44 -7.75 14.38
N GLY A 128 14.13 -9.03 14.59
CA GLY A 128 14.30 -9.72 15.87
C GLY A 128 13.32 -9.30 16.97
N ARG A 129 12.24 -8.59 16.61
CA ARG A 129 11.22 -8.05 17.51
C ARG A 129 9.96 -8.93 17.59
N PHE A 130 10.13 -10.25 17.46
CA PHE A 130 9.01 -11.19 17.49
C PHE A 130 8.21 -11.08 18.81
N HIS A 131 8.90 -10.85 19.92
CA HIS A 131 8.27 -10.69 21.24
C HIS A 131 7.39 -9.43 21.34
N ASP A 132 7.59 -8.44 20.48
CA ASP A 132 6.76 -7.22 20.45
C ASP A 132 5.37 -7.47 19.87
N LEU A 133 5.16 -8.61 19.19
CA LEU A 133 3.90 -8.95 18.54
C LEU A 133 2.83 -9.46 19.53
N TYR A 134 3.23 -9.90 20.73
CA TYR A 134 2.32 -10.51 21.73
C TYR A 134 2.81 -10.27 23.16
N GLY A 135 2.02 -10.71 24.14
CA GLY A 135 2.40 -10.71 25.57
C GLY A 135 2.01 -9.45 26.33
N THR A 136 1.74 -8.34 25.67
CA THR A 136 1.20 -7.14 26.31
C THR A 136 -0.24 -6.85 25.84
N PRO A 137 -1.08 -6.18 26.64
CA PRO A 137 -2.44 -5.83 26.20
C PRO A 137 -2.44 -5.04 24.88
N SER A 138 -1.49 -4.13 24.69
CA SER A 138 -1.32 -3.35 23.48
C SER A 138 -0.94 -4.21 22.27
N ALA A 139 0.08 -5.08 22.41
CA ALA A 139 0.52 -5.98 21.34
C ALA A 139 -0.59 -6.97 20.94
N ASN A 140 -1.25 -7.58 21.93
CA ASN A 140 -2.36 -8.51 21.69
C ASN A 140 -3.53 -7.83 20.98
N ALA A 141 -3.90 -6.60 21.37
CA ALA A 141 -4.93 -5.83 20.67
C ALA A 141 -4.52 -5.49 19.24
N SER A 142 -3.26 -5.14 19.00
CA SER A 142 -2.72 -4.89 17.66
C SER A 142 -2.81 -6.15 16.77
N LEU A 143 -2.36 -7.29 17.29
CA LEU A 143 -2.44 -8.57 16.58
C LEU A 143 -3.88 -8.97 16.28
N LEU A 144 -4.80 -8.77 17.23
CA LEU A 144 -6.22 -8.98 17.02
C LEU A 144 -6.76 -8.08 15.90
N GLY A 145 -6.36 -6.81 15.86
CA GLY A 145 -6.69 -5.89 14.76
C GLY A 145 -6.24 -6.42 13.40
N VAL A 146 -5.02 -6.95 13.31
CA VAL A 146 -4.50 -7.57 12.07
C VAL A 146 -5.34 -8.79 11.66
N VAL A 147 -5.66 -9.69 12.60
CA VAL A 147 -6.47 -10.89 12.33
C VAL A 147 -7.86 -10.50 11.84
N ILE A 148 -8.51 -9.53 12.48
CA ILE A 148 -9.84 -9.04 12.09
C ILE A 148 -9.75 -8.36 10.70
N SER A 149 -8.69 -7.60 10.41
CA SER A 149 -8.47 -7.03 9.08
C SER A 149 -8.39 -8.10 8.00
N LEU A 150 -7.62 -9.17 8.23
CA LEU A 150 -7.51 -10.29 7.29
C LEU A 150 -8.85 -11.00 7.08
N ALA A 151 -9.62 -11.21 8.16
CA ALA A 151 -10.98 -11.79 8.05
C ALA A 151 -11.90 -10.86 7.23
N GLY A 152 -11.83 -9.54 7.44
CA GLY A 152 -12.56 -8.55 6.64
C GLY A 152 -12.18 -8.60 5.15
N ILE A 153 -10.89 -8.69 4.83
CA ILE A 153 -10.38 -8.84 3.46
C ILE A 153 -10.94 -10.10 2.79
N VAL A 154 -10.92 -11.23 3.50
CA VAL A 154 -11.46 -12.50 3.01
C VAL A 154 -12.96 -12.39 2.72
N LEU A 155 -13.73 -11.79 3.62
CA LEU A 155 -15.18 -11.64 3.43
C LEU A 155 -15.53 -10.69 2.27
N VAL A 156 -14.82 -9.59 2.11
CA VAL A 156 -14.98 -8.70 0.94
C VAL A 156 -14.63 -9.46 -0.35
N GLY A 157 -13.57 -10.26 -0.33
CA GLY A 157 -13.21 -11.13 -1.46
C GLY A 157 -14.28 -12.16 -1.78
N MET A 158 -14.86 -12.81 -0.77
CA MET A 158 -15.99 -13.74 -0.93
C MET A 158 -17.22 -13.04 -1.51
N ALA A 159 -17.51 -11.82 -1.08
CA ALA A 159 -18.57 -11.00 -1.67
C ALA A 159 -18.30 -10.68 -3.14
N GLY A 160 -17.04 -10.35 -3.49
CA GLY A 160 -16.61 -10.15 -4.87
C GLY A 160 -16.80 -11.39 -5.73
N MET A 161 -16.39 -12.57 -5.24
CA MET A 161 -16.62 -13.85 -5.94
C MET A 161 -18.11 -14.16 -6.11
N SER A 162 -18.92 -13.89 -5.08
CA SER A 162 -20.38 -14.10 -5.15
C SER A 162 -21.01 -13.17 -6.21
N LYS A 163 -20.60 -11.89 -6.24
CA LYS A 163 -21.01 -10.93 -7.26
C LYS A 163 -20.64 -11.43 -8.67
N GLU A 164 -19.42 -11.91 -8.88
CA GLU A 164 -18.97 -12.44 -10.18
C GLU A 164 -19.82 -13.63 -10.66
N LYS A 165 -20.24 -14.51 -9.72
CA LYS A 165 -21.13 -15.64 -10.02
C LYS A 165 -22.55 -15.20 -10.42
N GLU A 166 -22.99 -14.05 -9.95
CA GLU A 166 -24.30 -13.46 -10.24
C GLU A 166 -24.35 -12.67 -11.55
N LEU A 167 -23.19 -12.42 -12.20
CA LEU A 167 -23.13 -11.73 -13.49
C LEU A 167 -23.73 -12.60 -14.61
N PRO A 168 -24.34 -11.96 -15.64
CA PRO A 168 -24.76 -12.66 -16.86
C PRO A 168 -23.60 -13.41 -17.54
N ASP A 169 -23.87 -14.54 -18.17
CA ASP A 169 -22.83 -15.43 -18.75
C ASP A 169 -21.97 -14.75 -19.82
N GLU A 170 -22.54 -13.81 -20.56
CA GLU A 170 -21.78 -13.01 -21.56
C GLU A 170 -20.73 -12.12 -20.89
N ILE A 171 -21.03 -11.56 -19.71
CA ILE A 171 -20.11 -10.72 -18.93
C ILE A 171 -19.10 -11.60 -18.22
N LYS A 172 -19.51 -12.75 -17.68
CA LYS A 172 -18.60 -13.74 -17.07
C LYS A 172 -17.49 -14.17 -18.04
N LYS A 173 -17.86 -14.53 -19.29
CA LYS A 173 -16.89 -14.95 -20.32
C LYS A 173 -15.90 -13.85 -20.69
N LYS A 174 -16.28 -12.58 -20.55
CA LYS A 174 -15.36 -11.43 -20.77
C LYS A 174 -14.51 -11.13 -19.54
N ALA A 175 -15.04 -11.33 -18.32
CA ALA A 175 -14.36 -11.00 -17.07
C ALA A 175 -13.29 -12.02 -16.69
N VAL A 176 -13.46 -13.30 -17.05
CA VAL A 176 -12.52 -14.39 -16.75
C VAL A 176 -12.18 -15.14 -18.03
N ALA A 177 -11.41 -14.48 -18.93
CA ALA A 177 -11.10 -15.01 -20.24
C ALA A 177 -10.32 -16.33 -20.22
N GLU A 178 -9.58 -16.61 -19.13
CA GLU A 178 -8.69 -17.77 -19.00
C GLU A 178 -8.73 -18.33 -17.56
N TYR A 179 -9.91 -18.68 -17.03
CA TYR A 179 -10.00 -19.22 -15.68
C TYR A 179 -9.11 -20.45 -15.50
N ASN A 180 -8.15 -20.34 -14.60
CA ASN A 180 -7.30 -21.46 -14.19
C ASN A 180 -6.94 -21.30 -12.70
N PHE A 181 -7.64 -22.05 -11.85
CA PHE A 181 -7.50 -21.92 -10.39
C PHE A 181 -6.06 -22.14 -9.91
N THR A 182 -5.39 -23.20 -10.37
CA THR A 182 -4.04 -23.55 -9.91
C THR A 182 -3.02 -22.49 -10.32
N LYS A 183 -3.01 -22.08 -11.61
CA LYS A 183 -2.12 -21.01 -12.09
C LYS A 183 -2.44 -19.70 -11.37
N GLY A 184 -3.72 -19.38 -11.25
CA GLY A 184 -4.17 -18.17 -10.58
C GLY A 184 -3.78 -18.11 -9.11
N LEU A 185 -3.90 -19.23 -8.37
CA LEU A 185 -3.48 -19.32 -6.98
C LEU A 185 -1.97 -19.08 -6.84
N LEU A 186 -1.14 -19.73 -7.66
CA LEU A 186 0.31 -19.53 -7.65
C LEU A 186 0.68 -18.07 -7.96
N VAL A 187 0.05 -17.47 -8.97
CA VAL A 187 0.28 -16.06 -9.32
C VAL A 187 -0.20 -15.14 -8.21
N ALA A 188 -1.34 -15.40 -7.56
CA ALA A 188 -1.85 -14.59 -6.46
C ALA A 188 -0.94 -14.65 -5.23
N CYS A 189 -0.45 -15.84 -4.88
CA CYS A 189 0.53 -16.01 -3.80
C CYS A 189 1.83 -15.25 -4.12
N PHE A 190 2.35 -15.44 -5.33
CA PHE A 190 3.54 -14.73 -5.78
C PHE A 190 3.36 -13.21 -5.75
N SER A 191 2.28 -12.70 -6.37
CA SER A 191 1.98 -11.26 -6.42
C SER A 191 1.82 -10.66 -5.03
N GLY A 192 1.08 -11.33 -4.14
CA GLY A 192 0.84 -10.85 -2.78
C GLY A 192 2.14 -10.76 -1.95
N ILE A 193 2.94 -11.82 -1.97
CA ILE A 193 4.22 -11.87 -1.24
C ILE A 193 5.21 -10.85 -1.81
N MET A 194 5.38 -10.80 -3.14
CA MET A 194 6.30 -9.84 -3.78
C MET A 194 5.85 -8.39 -3.55
N SER A 195 4.53 -8.15 -3.52
CA SER A 195 3.98 -6.82 -3.24
C SER A 195 4.23 -6.35 -1.80
N ALA A 196 4.41 -7.26 -0.85
CA ALA A 196 4.82 -6.93 0.51
C ALA A 196 6.24 -6.31 0.59
N GLY A 197 7.05 -6.46 -0.45
CA GLY A 197 8.35 -5.81 -0.58
C GLY A 197 8.28 -4.29 -0.37
N MET A 198 7.19 -3.63 -0.75
CA MET A 198 6.98 -2.22 -0.44
C MET A 198 7.03 -1.95 1.08
N SER A 199 6.31 -2.75 1.87
CA SER A 199 6.34 -2.64 3.32
C SER A 199 7.74 -2.89 3.90
N PHE A 200 8.41 -3.93 3.42
CA PHE A 200 9.77 -4.26 3.87
C PHE A 200 10.77 -3.14 3.54
N GLY A 201 10.69 -2.58 2.35
CA GLY A 201 11.54 -1.45 1.94
C GLY A 201 11.29 -0.21 2.79
N LEU A 202 10.03 0.18 2.97
CA LEU A 202 9.66 1.37 3.72
C LEU A 202 10.00 1.27 5.22
N GLN A 203 9.86 0.09 5.82
CA GLN A 203 10.18 -0.14 7.24
C GLN A 203 11.66 -0.44 7.48
N GLY A 204 12.39 -0.92 6.47
CA GLY A 204 13.78 -1.36 6.57
C GLY A 204 14.83 -0.25 6.56
N GLY A 205 14.46 1.01 6.28
CA GLY A 205 15.38 2.14 6.14
C GLY A 205 15.70 2.88 7.45
N LYS A 206 15.95 2.17 8.55
CA LYS A 206 16.10 2.77 9.89
C LYS A 206 17.33 3.67 10.03
N ASN A 207 18.48 3.28 9.46
CA ASN A 207 19.69 4.11 9.49
C ASN A 207 19.52 5.36 8.62
N ILE A 208 18.86 5.23 7.45
CA ILE A 208 18.53 6.37 6.59
C ILE A 208 17.65 7.37 7.35
N GLU A 209 16.62 6.90 8.07
CA GLU A 209 15.76 7.76 8.91
C GLU A 209 16.53 8.44 10.03
N SER A 210 17.42 7.71 10.72
CA SER A 210 18.26 8.25 11.80
C SER A 210 19.21 9.33 11.29
N LEU A 211 19.84 9.11 10.13
CA LEU A 211 20.70 10.10 9.47
C LEU A 211 19.89 11.32 9.03
N SER A 212 18.66 11.13 8.55
CA SER A 212 17.77 12.23 8.18
C SER A 212 17.42 13.11 9.39
N LEU A 213 17.11 12.49 10.54
CA LEU A 213 16.92 13.20 11.80
C LEU A 213 18.18 13.95 12.25
N ALA A 214 19.34 13.30 12.20
CA ALA A 214 20.62 13.90 12.57
C ALA A 214 21.00 15.08 11.66
N ALA A 215 20.54 15.09 10.40
CA ALA A 215 20.70 16.21 9.47
C ALA A 215 19.72 17.38 9.74
N GLY A 216 18.82 17.26 10.72
CA GLY A 216 17.85 18.31 11.08
C GLY A 216 16.46 18.16 10.44
N THR A 217 16.19 17.06 9.76
CA THR A 217 14.85 16.78 9.25
C THR A 217 13.89 16.50 10.40
N SER A 218 12.67 17.04 10.33
CA SER A 218 11.67 16.76 11.37
C SER A 218 11.27 15.29 11.36
N ALA A 219 10.85 14.77 12.51
CA ALA A 219 10.52 13.37 12.65
C ALA A 219 9.31 12.92 11.80
N THR A 220 8.42 13.83 11.41
CA THR A 220 7.32 13.53 10.48
C THR A 220 7.84 13.21 9.08
N TRP A 221 8.91 13.85 8.62
CA TRP A 221 9.43 13.74 7.26
C TRP A 221 10.71 12.89 7.14
N LYS A 222 11.22 12.35 8.25
CA LYS A 222 12.48 11.56 8.28
C LYS A 222 12.52 10.41 7.28
N GLY A 223 11.36 9.83 6.93
CA GLY A 223 11.25 8.69 6.03
C GLY A 223 11.24 9.02 4.53
N MET A 224 11.30 10.30 4.14
CA MET A 224 11.22 10.66 2.73
C MET A 224 12.43 10.16 1.91
N PRO A 225 13.68 10.21 2.40
CA PRO A 225 14.79 9.60 1.68
C PRO A 225 14.65 8.08 1.48
N VAL A 226 14.05 7.36 2.44
CA VAL A 226 13.73 5.92 2.30
C VAL A 226 12.71 5.72 1.18
N LEU A 227 11.64 6.53 1.18
CA LEU A 227 10.59 6.47 0.16
C LEU A 227 11.17 6.61 -1.25
N VAL A 228 12.11 7.55 -1.45
CA VAL A 228 12.81 7.74 -2.74
C VAL A 228 13.48 6.45 -3.20
N ILE A 229 14.24 5.79 -2.35
CA ILE A 229 15.01 4.59 -2.73
C ILE A 229 14.07 3.41 -3.04
N VAL A 230 13.06 3.19 -2.21
CA VAL A 230 12.10 2.10 -2.42
C VAL A 230 11.32 2.30 -3.72
N LEU A 231 10.82 3.51 -3.95
CA LEU A 231 10.07 3.81 -5.17
C LEU A 231 10.94 3.78 -6.42
N LEU A 232 12.22 4.13 -6.32
CA LEU A 232 13.16 4.00 -7.43
C LEU A 232 13.37 2.53 -7.84
N GLY A 233 13.42 1.60 -6.88
CA GLY A 233 13.43 0.16 -7.17
C GLY A 233 12.19 -0.29 -7.94
N GLY A 234 11.01 0.11 -7.46
CA GLY A 234 9.74 -0.15 -8.13
C GLY A 234 9.64 0.50 -9.51
N PHE A 235 10.15 1.75 -9.64
CA PHE A 235 10.21 2.45 -10.91
C PHE A 235 11.03 1.68 -11.94
N THR A 236 12.21 1.18 -11.57
CA THR A 236 13.07 0.44 -12.50
C THR A 236 12.33 -0.72 -13.16
N ILE A 237 11.59 -1.51 -12.39
CA ILE A 237 10.83 -2.65 -12.91
C ILE A 237 9.67 -2.18 -13.81
N ASN A 238 8.90 -1.18 -13.35
CA ASN A 238 7.79 -0.63 -14.13
C ASN A 238 8.28 0.01 -15.44
N PHE A 239 9.39 0.76 -15.38
CA PHE A 239 9.99 1.40 -16.54
C PHE A 239 10.43 0.37 -17.59
N LEU A 240 11.21 -0.63 -17.16
CA LEU A 240 11.71 -1.67 -18.07
C LEU A 240 10.56 -2.45 -18.72
N TRP A 241 9.52 -2.77 -17.94
CA TRP A 241 8.36 -3.48 -18.46
C TRP A 241 7.55 -2.63 -19.46
N CYS A 242 7.24 -1.38 -19.11
CA CYS A 242 6.53 -0.48 -20.00
C CYS A 242 7.35 -0.16 -21.26
N LEU A 243 8.65 0.03 -21.14
CA LEU A 243 9.53 0.23 -22.29
C LEU A 243 9.51 -0.98 -23.23
N TYR A 244 9.63 -2.19 -22.67
CA TYR A 244 9.51 -3.42 -23.44
C TYR A 244 8.18 -3.49 -24.18
N LEU A 245 7.05 -3.22 -23.51
CA LEU A 245 5.74 -3.24 -24.14
C LEU A 245 5.58 -2.14 -25.19
N ASN A 246 6.05 -0.92 -24.94
CA ASN A 246 6.02 0.18 -25.91
C ASN A 246 6.77 -0.18 -27.21
N ILE A 247 7.92 -0.87 -27.09
CA ILE A 247 8.68 -1.33 -28.26
C ILE A 247 7.92 -2.48 -28.96
N LYS A 248 7.50 -3.49 -28.21
CA LYS A 248 6.81 -4.69 -28.74
C LYS A 248 5.51 -4.34 -29.45
N ASN A 249 4.70 -3.47 -28.85
CA ASN A 249 3.38 -3.08 -29.33
C ASN A 249 3.43 -1.88 -30.29
N LYS A 250 4.64 -1.30 -30.53
CA LYS A 250 4.85 -0.12 -31.39
C LYS A 250 4.05 1.11 -30.92
N THR A 251 3.92 1.30 -29.60
CA THR A 251 3.12 2.36 -28.98
C THR A 251 3.94 3.61 -28.57
N LEU A 252 5.25 3.63 -28.83
CA LEU A 252 6.11 4.82 -28.62
C LEU A 252 5.57 6.08 -29.31
N GLY A 253 4.87 5.92 -30.44
CA GLY A 253 4.21 7.03 -31.13
C GLY A 253 3.09 7.72 -30.33
N ASP A 254 2.55 7.11 -29.28
CA ASP A 254 1.49 7.70 -28.46
C ASP A 254 1.88 9.05 -27.88
N TYR A 255 3.15 9.22 -27.52
CA TYR A 255 3.67 10.45 -26.91
C TYR A 255 3.79 11.64 -27.88
N VAL A 256 3.63 11.40 -29.19
CA VAL A 256 3.81 12.43 -30.23
C VAL A 256 2.65 12.48 -31.25
N LYS A 257 1.63 11.65 -31.09
CA LYS A 257 0.47 11.62 -32.02
C LYS A 257 -0.34 12.93 -31.95
N PRO A 258 -0.47 13.70 -33.05
CA PRO A 258 -1.20 14.96 -33.06
C PRO A 258 -2.70 14.81 -32.73
N GLN A 259 -3.29 13.64 -33.01
CA GLN A 259 -4.72 13.37 -32.83
C GLN A 259 -5.09 13.04 -31.37
N THR A 260 -4.13 12.96 -30.47
CA THR A 260 -4.37 12.68 -29.07
C THR A 260 -4.28 13.95 -28.22
N PRO A 261 -5.10 14.11 -27.18
CA PRO A 261 -5.00 15.25 -26.25
C PRO A 261 -3.76 15.08 -25.36
N LEU A 262 -2.56 15.27 -25.91
CA LEU A 262 -1.28 14.97 -25.28
C LEU A 262 -1.19 15.59 -23.87
N LEU A 263 -1.44 16.89 -23.73
CA LEU A 263 -1.36 17.59 -22.43
C LEU A 263 -2.37 17.00 -21.42
N GLY A 264 -3.61 16.72 -21.86
CA GLY A 264 -4.62 16.08 -21.00
C GLY A 264 -4.17 14.70 -20.54
N ASN A 265 -3.63 13.88 -21.44
CA ASN A 265 -3.14 12.55 -21.13
C ASN A 265 -1.97 12.60 -20.15
N LEU A 266 -1.01 13.49 -20.34
CA LEU A 266 0.12 13.70 -19.42
C LEU A 266 -0.36 14.14 -18.02
N ILE A 267 -1.29 15.10 -17.96
CA ILE A 267 -1.85 15.58 -16.68
C ILE A 267 -2.58 14.45 -15.96
N PHE A 268 -3.51 13.73 -16.62
CA PHE A 268 -4.29 12.71 -15.96
C PHE A 268 -3.48 11.48 -15.58
N ALA A 269 -2.55 11.05 -16.41
CA ALA A 269 -1.63 9.97 -16.06
C ALA A 269 -0.67 10.37 -14.93
N GLY A 270 -0.12 11.58 -14.97
CA GLY A 270 0.71 12.14 -13.90
C GLY A 270 -0.06 12.29 -12.59
N LEU A 271 -1.28 12.82 -12.64
CA LEU A 271 -2.15 12.96 -11.46
C LEU A 271 -2.45 11.60 -10.80
N ALA A 272 -2.69 10.55 -11.59
CA ALA A 272 -2.82 9.21 -11.06
C ALA A 272 -1.56 8.79 -10.27
N GLY A 273 -0.37 9.10 -10.77
CA GLY A 273 0.91 8.86 -10.08
C GLY A 273 1.04 9.65 -8.77
N VAL A 274 0.68 10.92 -8.78
CA VAL A 274 0.68 11.79 -7.59
C VAL A 274 -0.24 11.22 -6.51
N ILE A 275 -1.49 10.90 -6.86
CA ILE A 275 -2.48 10.32 -5.94
C ILE A 275 -1.97 8.98 -5.41
N TRP A 276 -1.44 8.12 -6.27
CA TRP A 276 -0.92 6.84 -5.83
C TRP A 276 0.27 6.98 -4.87
N CYS A 277 1.21 7.87 -5.14
CA CYS A 277 2.36 8.10 -4.27
C CYS A 277 1.93 8.62 -2.89
N SER A 278 0.86 9.42 -2.81
CA SER A 278 0.39 10.00 -1.55
C SER A 278 0.01 8.95 -0.51
N GLN A 279 -0.36 7.72 -0.88
CA GLN A 279 -0.61 6.64 0.07
C GLN A 279 0.65 6.29 0.88
N PHE A 280 1.82 6.29 0.28
CA PHE A 280 3.09 5.97 0.95
C PHE A 280 3.66 7.17 1.68
N ILE A 281 3.35 8.38 1.23
CA ILE A 281 3.61 9.61 1.99
C ILE A 281 2.82 9.55 3.29
N CYS A 282 1.53 9.23 3.24
CA CYS A 282 0.71 9.01 4.42
C CYS A 282 1.28 7.89 5.30
N PHE A 283 1.73 6.78 4.71
CA PHE A 283 2.36 5.70 5.47
C PHE A 283 3.58 6.21 6.25
N LYS A 284 4.54 6.84 5.57
CA LYS A 284 5.78 7.32 6.20
C LYS A 284 5.55 8.46 7.20
N THR A 285 4.55 9.31 7.00
CA THR A 285 4.21 10.39 7.94
C THR A 285 3.33 9.94 9.10
N GLY A 286 2.58 8.86 8.93
CA GLY A 286 1.78 8.22 9.98
C GLY A 286 2.60 7.37 10.96
N GLU A 287 3.67 6.68 10.48
CA GLU A 287 4.51 5.82 11.31
C GLU A 287 5.01 6.50 12.61
N PRO A 288 5.56 7.72 12.59
CA PRO A 288 6.04 8.38 13.82
C PRO A 288 4.94 8.66 14.85
N LYS A 289 3.68 8.71 14.42
CA LYS A 289 2.53 8.93 15.30
C LYS A 289 2.12 7.66 16.06
N MET A 290 2.44 6.48 15.50
CA MET A 290 2.08 5.18 16.08
C MET A 290 3.03 4.72 17.20
N GLY A 291 4.25 5.24 17.26
CA GLY A 291 5.27 4.78 18.23
C GLY A 291 5.62 3.31 17.97
N ASP A 292 5.64 2.50 19.03
CA ASP A 292 6.00 1.07 18.97
C ASP A 292 5.04 0.22 18.09
N MET A 293 3.83 0.75 17.83
CA MET A 293 2.80 0.11 17.00
C MET A 293 2.90 0.48 15.52
N ALA A 294 3.99 1.10 15.06
CA ALA A 294 4.14 1.52 13.67
C ALA A 294 4.01 0.37 12.67
N TYR A 295 4.41 -0.85 13.05
CA TYR A 295 4.34 -2.05 12.19
C TYR A 295 2.92 -2.40 11.71
N VAL A 296 1.87 -2.08 12.48
CA VAL A 296 0.49 -2.35 12.07
C VAL A 296 -0.03 -1.37 11.01
N GLY A 297 0.71 -0.29 10.75
CA GLY A 297 0.34 0.74 9.78
C GLY A 297 0.10 0.16 8.38
N TRP A 298 0.85 -0.88 8.00
CA TRP A 298 0.66 -1.55 6.71
C TRP A 298 -0.69 -2.26 6.61
N ALA A 299 -1.12 -2.97 7.66
CA ALA A 299 -2.43 -3.60 7.70
C ALA A 299 -3.57 -2.57 7.62
N VAL A 300 -3.44 -1.46 8.36
CA VAL A 300 -4.44 -0.37 8.34
C VAL A 300 -4.51 0.28 6.95
N LEU A 301 -3.37 0.53 6.31
CA LEU A 301 -3.31 1.09 4.96
C LEU A 301 -4.02 0.16 3.96
N MET A 302 -3.73 -1.14 3.98
CA MET A 302 -4.33 -2.13 3.08
C MET A 302 -5.83 -2.30 3.34
N ALA A 303 -6.24 -2.43 4.60
CA ALA A 303 -7.66 -2.52 4.98
C ALA A 303 -8.45 -1.28 4.53
N SER A 304 -7.87 -0.09 4.72
CA SER A 304 -8.49 1.16 4.30
C SER A 304 -8.60 1.28 2.79
N ALA A 305 -7.60 0.84 2.03
CA ALA A 305 -7.65 0.82 0.57
C ALA A 305 -8.79 -0.07 0.06
N ILE A 306 -8.99 -1.26 0.65
CA ILE A 306 -10.08 -2.17 0.30
C ILE A 306 -11.43 -1.56 0.70
N LEU A 307 -11.52 -0.99 1.92
CA LEU A 307 -12.72 -0.34 2.40
C LEU A 307 -13.18 0.77 1.45
N PHE A 308 -12.29 1.73 1.14
CA PHE A 308 -12.65 2.87 0.30
C PHE A 308 -12.91 2.48 -1.16
N SER A 309 -12.17 1.52 -1.73
CA SER A 309 -12.45 1.04 -3.08
C SER A 309 -13.82 0.35 -3.16
N THR A 310 -14.19 -0.39 -2.12
CA THR A 310 -15.49 -1.05 -2.03
C THR A 310 -16.63 -0.02 -1.85
N LEU A 311 -16.44 0.98 -0.97
CA LEU A 311 -17.41 2.07 -0.79
C LEU A 311 -17.61 2.87 -2.09
N LEU A 312 -16.53 3.13 -2.83
CA LEU A 312 -16.60 3.75 -4.15
C LEU A 312 -17.41 2.88 -5.12
N GLY A 313 -17.18 1.57 -5.16
CA GLY A 313 -17.96 0.63 -5.96
C GLY A 313 -19.45 0.63 -5.59
N ILE A 314 -19.79 0.72 -4.28
CA ILE A 314 -21.17 0.85 -3.81
C ILE A 314 -21.78 2.16 -4.30
N PHE A 315 -21.06 3.27 -4.16
CA PHE A 315 -21.51 4.59 -4.62
C PHE A 315 -21.75 4.62 -6.13
N LEU A 316 -20.87 3.97 -6.91
CA LEU A 316 -21.03 3.83 -8.36
C LEU A 316 -22.12 2.84 -8.77
N GLY A 317 -22.81 2.23 -7.82
CA GLY A 317 -23.92 1.30 -8.07
C GLY A 317 -23.51 -0.09 -8.52
N GLU A 318 -22.23 -0.47 -8.41
CA GLU A 318 -21.72 -1.76 -8.86
C GLU A 318 -22.30 -2.97 -8.11
N TRP A 319 -22.97 -2.74 -6.96
CA TRP A 319 -23.53 -3.78 -6.09
C TRP A 319 -25.08 -3.81 -6.11
N LYS A 320 -25.74 -2.95 -6.92
CA LYS A 320 -27.21 -2.80 -6.90
C LYS A 320 -27.93 -4.08 -7.33
N SER A 321 -27.38 -4.83 -8.28
CA SER A 321 -28.01 -6.04 -8.84
C SER A 321 -27.56 -7.33 -8.16
N THR A 322 -26.85 -7.26 -7.04
CA THR A 322 -26.38 -8.44 -6.31
C THR A 322 -27.40 -8.96 -5.31
N SER A 323 -27.31 -10.27 -4.98
CA SER A 323 -28.17 -10.93 -4.01
C SER A 323 -28.00 -10.35 -2.60
N VAL A 324 -28.99 -10.60 -1.73
CA VAL A 324 -28.91 -10.23 -0.31
C VAL A 324 -27.71 -10.89 0.36
N ARG A 325 -27.41 -12.16 0.04
CA ARG A 325 -26.27 -12.89 0.57
C ARG A 325 -24.95 -12.18 0.25
N THR A 326 -24.75 -11.77 -1.01
CA THR A 326 -23.55 -11.07 -1.47
C THR A 326 -23.40 -9.72 -0.76
N ARG A 327 -24.49 -8.97 -0.61
CA ARG A 327 -24.47 -7.69 0.11
C ARG A 327 -24.22 -7.85 1.61
N SER A 328 -24.74 -8.93 2.23
CA SER A 328 -24.47 -9.24 3.64
C SER A 328 -23.01 -9.59 3.87
N LEU A 329 -22.38 -10.43 3.03
CA LEU A 329 -20.95 -10.73 3.09
C LEU A 329 -20.13 -9.45 2.98
N LEU A 330 -20.48 -8.55 2.04
CA LEU A 330 -19.84 -7.28 1.87
C LEU A 330 -19.97 -6.40 3.11
N ALA A 331 -21.17 -6.24 3.65
CA ALA A 331 -21.42 -5.42 4.83
C ALA A 331 -20.65 -5.90 6.05
N VAL A 332 -20.65 -7.23 6.32
CA VAL A 332 -19.86 -7.80 7.42
C VAL A 332 -18.39 -7.59 7.21
N GLY A 333 -17.87 -7.82 5.99
CA GLY A 333 -16.48 -7.56 5.66
C GLY A 333 -16.07 -6.10 5.90
N LEU A 334 -16.89 -5.13 5.49
CA LEU A 334 -16.65 -3.70 5.73
C LEU A 334 -16.67 -3.35 7.23
N VAL A 335 -17.61 -3.91 8.00
CA VAL A 335 -17.66 -3.72 9.46
C VAL A 335 -16.39 -4.24 10.12
N LEU A 336 -15.88 -5.41 9.69
CA LEU A 336 -14.63 -5.96 10.23
C LEU A 336 -13.43 -5.06 9.85
N LEU A 337 -13.35 -4.55 8.63
CA LEU A 337 -12.28 -3.64 8.22
C LEU A 337 -12.29 -2.34 9.03
N LEU A 338 -13.45 -1.74 9.27
CA LEU A 338 -13.59 -0.58 10.14
C LEU A 338 -13.22 -0.92 11.58
N GLY A 339 -13.76 -2.01 12.10
CA GLY A 339 -13.48 -2.48 13.47
C GLY A 339 -11.99 -2.76 13.71
N SER A 340 -11.30 -3.34 12.73
CA SER A 340 -9.86 -3.59 12.80
C SER A 340 -9.06 -2.29 12.99
N SER A 341 -9.43 -1.23 12.27
CA SER A 341 -8.77 0.08 12.38
C SER A 341 -9.01 0.72 13.75
N VAL A 342 -10.22 0.59 14.31
CA VAL A 342 -10.56 1.07 15.65
C VAL A 342 -9.76 0.30 16.71
N ILE A 343 -9.71 -1.04 16.63
CA ILE A 343 -8.95 -1.89 17.55
C ILE A 343 -7.46 -1.53 17.50
N THR A 344 -6.91 -1.33 16.31
CA THR A 344 -5.52 -0.90 16.13
C THR A 344 -5.25 0.48 16.75
N GLY A 345 -6.15 1.45 16.59
CA GLY A 345 -6.05 2.75 17.25
C GLY A 345 -6.10 2.63 18.77
N TYR A 346 -7.00 1.78 19.31
CA TYR A 346 -7.12 1.50 20.73
C TYR A 346 -5.88 0.80 21.32
N SER A 347 -5.24 -0.09 20.56
CA SER A 347 -4.00 -0.74 20.99
C SER A 347 -2.90 0.28 21.32
N GLY A 348 -2.79 1.34 20.53
CA GLY A 348 -1.86 2.44 20.79
C GLY A 348 -2.19 3.22 22.08
N TYR A 349 -3.47 3.36 22.44
CA TYR A 349 -3.89 3.94 23.71
C TYR A 349 -3.47 3.05 24.89
N LEU A 350 -3.68 1.74 24.80
CA LEU A 350 -3.23 0.78 25.83
C LEU A 350 -1.71 0.83 26.03
N GLY A 351 -0.93 0.95 24.98
CA GLY A 351 0.52 1.08 25.06
C GLY A 351 0.97 2.35 25.80
N LYS A 352 0.24 3.47 25.66
CA LYS A 352 0.51 4.69 26.43
C LYS A 352 0.21 4.53 27.91
N GLN A 353 -0.92 3.90 28.26
CA GLN A 353 -1.28 3.65 29.66
C GLN A 353 -0.25 2.76 30.36
N SER A 354 0.22 1.71 29.71
CA SER A 354 1.24 0.81 30.25
C SER A 354 2.56 1.52 30.56
N LYS A 355 2.95 2.51 29.74
CA LYS A 355 4.18 3.31 29.96
C LYS A 355 4.01 4.41 31.01
N ALA A 356 2.78 4.84 31.27
CA ALA A 356 2.46 5.87 32.27
C ALA A 356 2.22 5.32 33.69
N ALA A 357 2.01 3.99 33.81
CA ALA A 357 1.87 3.33 35.08
C ALA A 357 3.22 3.36 35.84
N PRO A 358 3.26 3.79 37.15
CA PRO A 358 4.47 3.70 37.94
C PRO A 358 4.93 2.23 38.01
N PRO A 359 6.28 1.98 38.11
CA PRO A 359 6.76 0.62 38.26
C PRO A 359 6.08 0.00 39.48
N ALA A 360 5.49 -1.18 39.28
CA ALA A 360 4.90 -1.93 40.38
C ALA A 360 5.99 -2.12 41.44
N ASP A 361 5.75 -1.61 42.67
CA ASP A 361 6.63 -1.79 43.80
C ASP A 361 6.96 -3.28 43.89
N VAL A 362 8.22 -3.60 43.64
CA VAL A 362 8.78 -4.91 43.95
C VAL A 362 8.69 -5.05 45.45
N LYS A 363 7.59 -5.65 45.95
CA LYS A 363 7.53 -6.07 47.35
C LYS A 363 8.65 -7.07 47.55
N GLN A 364 9.64 -6.63 48.33
CA GLN A 364 10.70 -7.45 48.88
C GLN A 364 10.17 -8.59 49.74
#